data_1100a1ca07c0c6c2231d7c2093c9ec6a
#
_entry.id   1100a1ca07c0c6c2231d7c2093c9ec6a
#
_cell.length_a   1.000
_cell.length_b   1.000
_cell.length_c   1.000
_cell.angle_alpha   90.00
_cell.angle_beta   90.00
_cell.angle_gamma   90.00
#
_symmetry.space_group_name_H-M   'P 1'
#
loop_
_entity.id
_entity.type
_entity.pdbx_description
1 polymer ?
#
loop_
_entity_poly.entity_id
_entity_poly.type
_entity_poly.pdbx_seq_one_letter_code
_entity_poly.pdbx_strand_id
1 'polypeptide(L)'
;GNEAHATKEFEVQKGIAEKLEIPVVDLEHFLHGEDEQKAGDCAIIDAVFGVGLSRDVEGTYAEVLDWINKAETEWVLAVDMPSGIHSDTGAVMGTAVKADVTVTFGYEKMGSALYPGRGYCGQTEVCDIGFPELSRKKAGAEQFTYDPEDLNRIPVRPAYSNKGTFGKVL
;
A
#
# COMPACT_ATOMS: atom_id res chain seq x y z
N GLY A 1 -16.89 8.35 5.26
CA GLY A 1 -17.19 7.14 6.01
C GLY A 1 -18.42 7.30 6.85
N ASN A 2 -19.04 6.19 7.28
CA ASN A 2 -20.21 6.26 8.15
C ASN A 2 -19.75 6.66 9.56
N GLU A 3 -20.06 7.88 10.01
CA GLU A 3 -19.67 8.41 11.32
C GLU A 3 -20.13 7.53 12.49
N ALA A 4 -21.19 6.72 12.30
CA ALA A 4 -21.69 5.78 13.31
C ALA A 4 -20.70 4.66 13.68
N HIS A 5 -19.63 4.47 12.92
CA HIS A 5 -18.59 3.46 13.13
C HIS A 5 -17.19 4.07 13.35
N ALA A 6 -17.10 5.37 13.54
CA ALA A 6 -15.83 6.04 13.82
C ALA A 6 -15.22 5.55 15.14
N THR A 7 -13.91 5.29 15.15
CA THR A 7 -13.19 4.97 16.40
C THR A 7 -12.90 6.23 17.19
N LYS A 8 -12.62 6.08 18.49
CA LYS A 8 -12.24 7.23 19.34
C LYS A 8 -10.97 7.91 18.83
N GLU A 9 -10.03 7.13 18.32
CA GLU A 9 -8.77 7.62 17.76
C GLU A 9 -9.04 8.46 16.51
N PHE A 10 -9.93 8.02 15.61
CA PHE A 10 -10.35 8.79 14.45
C PHE A 10 -10.98 10.12 14.85
N GLU A 11 -11.90 10.13 15.82
CA GLU A 11 -12.54 11.36 16.32
C GLU A 11 -11.52 12.36 16.87
N VAL A 12 -10.50 11.86 17.60
CA VAL A 12 -9.41 12.72 18.11
C VAL A 12 -8.62 13.33 16.94
N GLN A 13 -8.24 12.55 15.94
CA GLN A 13 -7.46 13.04 14.79
C GLN A 13 -8.29 14.00 13.94
N LYS A 14 -9.58 13.72 13.70
CA LYS A 14 -10.50 14.62 13.01
C LYS A 14 -10.57 15.96 13.74
N GLY A 15 -10.77 15.94 15.07
CA GLY A 15 -10.81 17.16 15.87
C GLY A 15 -9.51 17.95 15.90
N ILE A 16 -8.36 17.30 15.72
CA ILE A 16 -7.06 17.98 15.55
C ILE A 16 -7.00 18.66 14.18
N ALA A 17 -7.38 17.96 13.11
CA ALA A 17 -7.41 18.52 11.76
C ALA A 17 -8.32 19.76 11.68
N GLU A 18 -9.51 19.68 12.26
CA GLU A 18 -10.46 20.80 12.33
C GLU A 18 -9.87 22.02 13.09
N LYS A 19 -9.18 21.80 14.22
CA LYS A 19 -8.51 22.88 14.98
C LYS A 19 -7.33 23.50 14.22
N LEU A 20 -6.71 22.76 13.32
CA LEU A 20 -5.66 23.23 12.44
C LEU A 20 -6.20 23.85 11.14
N GLU A 21 -7.52 24.00 11.04
CA GLU A 21 -8.20 24.53 9.86
C GLU A 21 -7.91 23.74 8.58
N ILE A 22 -7.60 22.43 8.72
CA ILE A 22 -7.43 21.53 7.58
C ILE A 22 -8.83 21.18 7.08
N PRO A 23 -9.15 21.42 5.80
CA PRO A 23 -10.46 21.11 5.25
C PRO A 23 -10.77 19.61 5.37
N VAL A 24 -11.92 19.28 5.97
CA VAL A 24 -12.45 17.93 6.02
C VAL A 24 -13.72 17.91 5.18
N VAL A 25 -13.70 17.16 4.09
CA VAL A 25 -14.80 17.08 3.12
C VAL A 25 -15.38 15.67 3.15
N ASP A 26 -16.70 15.55 3.12
CA ASP A 26 -17.33 14.25 2.97
C ASP A 26 -17.18 13.72 1.53
N LEU A 27 -17.28 12.40 1.40
CA LEU A 27 -16.97 11.71 0.17
C LEU A 27 -17.91 12.02 -0.98
N GLU A 28 -19.20 12.18 -0.70
CA GLU A 28 -20.22 12.51 -1.71
C GLU A 28 -20.01 13.93 -2.23
N HIS A 29 -19.73 14.87 -1.32
CA HIS A 29 -19.44 16.24 -1.71
C HIS A 29 -18.12 16.34 -2.50
N PHE A 30 -17.12 15.53 -2.11
CA PHE A 30 -15.84 15.46 -2.82
C PHE A 30 -16.00 14.98 -4.27
N LEU A 31 -16.80 13.94 -4.51
CA LEU A 31 -16.97 13.35 -5.84
C LEU A 31 -17.92 14.15 -6.75
N HIS A 32 -18.97 14.73 -6.17
CA HIS A 32 -20.10 15.29 -6.92
C HIS A 32 -20.36 16.77 -6.64
N GLY A 33 -19.50 17.42 -5.85
CA GLY A 33 -19.59 18.87 -5.57
C GLY A 33 -19.30 19.70 -6.81
N GLU A 34 -19.79 20.95 -6.82
CA GLU A 34 -19.58 21.90 -7.93
C GLU A 34 -18.12 22.39 -8.04
N ASP A 35 -17.33 22.25 -6.97
CA ASP A 35 -15.91 22.57 -6.97
C ASP A 35 -15.14 21.45 -7.67
N GLU A 36 -14.74 21.68 -8.93
CA GLU A 36 -13.83 20.79 -9.65
C GLU A 36 -12.56 20.58 -8.79
N GLN A 37 -12.45 19.42 -8.18
CA GLN A 37 -11.24 19.01 -7.46
C GLN A 37 -10.11 18.80 -8.48
N LYS A 38 -9.39 19.87 -8.77
CA LYS A 38 -8.17 19.79 -9.57
C LYS A 38 -7.05 19.33 -8.64
N ALA A 39 -6.68 18.07 -8.75
CA ALA A 39 -5.46 17.53 -8.16
C ALA A 39 -4.24 18.01 -8.96
N GLY A 40 -4.07 19.32 -9.12
CA GLY A 40 -2.93 19.89 -9.83
C GLY A 40 -1.57 19.60 -9.16
N ASP A 41 -0.74 20.59 -8.94
CA ASP A 41 0.59 20.46 -8.30
C ASP A 41 0.50 19.98 -6.83
N CYS A 42 -0.09 18.79 -6.60
CA CYS A 42 -0.25 18.19 -5.28
C CYS A 42 0.08 16.69 -5.29
N ALA A 43 0.37 16.14 -4.12
CA ALA A 43 0.48 14.72 -3.89
C ALA A 43 -0.82 14.18 -3.28
N ILE A 44 -1.19 12.95 -3.62
CA ILE A 44 -2.33 12.26 -3.03
C ILE A 44 -1.81 11.22 -2.03
N ILE A 45 -2.42 11.17 -0.84
CA ILE A 45 -2.18 10.12 0.14
C ILE A 45 -3.40 9.22 0.19
N ASP A 46 -3.25 7.99 -0.31
CA ASP A 46 -4.25 6.94 -0.24
C ASP A 46 -4.19 6.24 1.13
N ALA A 47 -5.19 6.46 1.95
CA ALA A 47 -5.37 5.83 3.26
C ALA A 47 -6.83 5.33 3.43
N VAL A 48 -7.47 4.91 2.33
CA VAL A 48 -8.88 4.48 2.34
C VAL A 48 -9.03 3.08 2.91
N PHE A 49 -8.25 2.10 2.40
CA PHE A 49 -8.25 0.72 2.87
C PHE A 49 -6.82 0.22 3.08
N GLY A 50 -6.58 -0.49 4.18
CA GLY A 50 -5.33 -1.18 4.47
C GLY A 50 -5.51 -2.70 4.45
N VAL A 51 -4.81 -3.42 5.34
CA VAL A 51 -4.77 -4.90 5.42
C VAL A 51 -6.12 -5.58 5.70
N GLY A 52 -7.15 -4.85 6.14
CA GLY A 52 -8.46 -5.42 6.49
C GLY A 52 -9.42 -5.62 5.32
N LEU A 53 -9.01 -5.33 4.08
CA LEU A 53 -9.88 -5.46 2.92
C LEU A 53 -10.11 -6.94 2.57
N SER A 54 -11.37 -7.39 2.62
CA SER A 54 -11.75 -8.79 2.40
C SER A 54 -12.87 -8.99 1.38
N ARG A 55 -13.31 -7.92 0.72
CA ARG A 55 -14.36 -7.93 -0.31
C ARG A 55 -14.08 -6.91 -1.38
N ASP A 56 -14.69 -7.07 -2.54
CA ASP A 56 -14.54 -6.12 -3.63
C ASP A 56 -14.98 -4.71 -3.22
N VAL A 57 -14.23 -3.72 -3.71
CA VAL A 57 -14.53 -2.31 -3.52
C VAL A 57 -15.57 -1.91 -4.55
N GLU A 58 -16.72 -1.42 -4.06
CA GLU A 58 -17.85 -1.05 -4.88
C GLU A 58 -18.42 0.31 -4.49
N GLY A 59 -19.33 0.85 -5.31
CA GLY A 59 -20.04 2.11 -5.07
C GLY A 59 -19.11 3.30 -4.93
N THR A 60 -19.46 4.23 -4.05
CA THR A 60 -18.73 5.49 -3.83
C THR A 60 -17.23 5.31 -3.55
N TYR A 61 -16.84 4.23 -2.86
CA TYR A 61 -15.42 3.95 -2.65
C TYR A 61 -14.70 3.58 -3.94
N ALA A 62 -15.32 2.79 -4.82
CA ALA A 62 -14.75 2.49 -6.13
C ALA A 62 -14.57 3.75 -6.97
N GLU A 63 -15.55 4.67 -6.93
CA GLU A 63 -15.47 5.96 -7.61
C GLU A 63 -14.29 6.81 -7.11
N VAL A 64 -14.02 6.80 -5.79
CA VAL A 64 -12.86 7.49 -5.20
C VAL A 64 -11.55 6.89 -5.68
N LEU A 65 -11.42 5.56 -5.66
CA LEU A 65 -10.20 4.89 -6.12
C LEU A 65 -9.95 5.17 -7.62
N ASP A 66 -11.01 5.15 -8.41
CA ASP A 66 -10.95 5.49 -9.83
C ASP A 66 -10.61 6.97 -10.05
N TRP A 67 -11.12 7.87 -9.20
CA TRP A 67 -10.76 9.28 -9.24
C TRP A 67 -9.27 9.48 -8.94
N ILE A 68 -8.73 8.84 -7.88
CA ILE A 68 -7.30 8.88 -7.54
C ILE A 68 -6.44 8.46 -8.75
N ASN A 69 -6.83 7.36 -9.41
CA ASN A 69 -6.09 6.85 -10.58
C ASN A 69 -6.14 7.76 -11.81
N LYS A 70 -7.12 8.64 -11.91
CA LYS A 70 -7.31 9.58 -13.05
C LYS A 70 -6.80 10.97 -12.73
N ALA A 71 -6.54 11.28 -11.46
CA ALA A 71 -6.12 12.59 -11.02
C ALA A 71 -4.77 12.98 -11.65
N GLU A 72 -4.68 14.20 -12.15
CA GLU A 72 -3.39 14.80 -12.54
C GLU A 72 -2.67 15.24 -11.27
N THR A 73 -1.75 14.43 -10.78
CA THR A 73 -1.02 14.64 -9.53
C THR A 73 0.47 14.38 -9.73
N GLU A 74 1.32 14.97 -8.88
CA GLU A 74 2.76 14.72 -8.93
C GLU A 74 3.08 13.27 -8.57
N TRP A 75 2.42 12.71 -7.55
CA TRP A 75 2.58 11.33 -7.13
C TRP A 75 1.47 10.88 -6.16
N VAL A 76 1.29 9.56 -6.06
CA VAL A 76 0.35 8.90 -5.16
C VAL A 76 1.13 8.04 -4.17
N LEU A 77 0.94 8.32 -2.87
CA LEU A 77 1.48 7.52 -1.78
C LEU A 77 0.37 6.67 -1.16
N ALA A 78 0.56 5.36 -1.12
CA ALA A 78 -0.32 4.47 -0.39
C ALA A 78 0.19 4.20 1.04
N VAL A 79 -0.73 4.30 2.00
CA VAL A 79 -0.46 4.00 3.41
C VAL A 79 -0.73 2.52 3.67
N ASP A 80 0.30 1.80 4.05
CA ASP A 80 0.33 0.37 4.37
C ASP A 80 0.14 -0.56 3.17
N MET A 81 -0.93 -0.40 2.41
CA MET A 81 -1.21 -1.10 1.15
C MET A 81 -2.00 -0.17 0.22
N PRO A 82 -1.82 -0.25 -1.11
CA PRO A 82 -2.72 0.44 -2.02
C PRO A 82 -4.17 -0.03 -1.81
N SER A 83 -5.08 0.93 -1.66
CA SER A 83 -6.50 0.61 -1.49
C SER A 83 -7.02 -0.21 -2.65
N GLY A 84 -7.71 -1.31 -2.33
CA GLY A 84 -8.20 -2.27 -3.31
C GLY A 84 -7.30 -3.48 -3.56
N ILE A 85 -6.12 -3.57 -2.93
CA ILE A 85 -5.25 -4.75 -2.99
C ILE A 85 -5.42 -5.61 -1.74
N HIS A 86 -5.65 -6.92 -1.93
CA HIS A 86 -5.72 -7.87 -0.83
C HIS A 86 -4.33 -8.15 -0.25
N SER A 87 -4.14 -7.94 1.05
CA SER A 87 -2.84 -7.96 1.72
C SER A 87 -2.10 -9.30 1.67
N ASP A 88 -2.83 -10.43 1.62
CA ASP A 88 -2.21 -11.75 1.64
C ASP A 88 -1.99 -12.34 0.24
N THR A 89 -2.87 -12.01 -0.71
CA THR A 89 -2.88 -12.66 -2.03
C THR A 89 -2.40 -11.77 -3.17
N GLY A 90 -2.39 -10.45 -2.98
CA GLY A 90 -2.13 -9.48 -4.04
C GLY A 90 -3.24 -9.35 -5.08
N ALA A 91 -4.40 -9.96 -4.83
CA ALA A 91 -5.55 -9.85 -5.72
C ALA A 91 -6.11 -8.42 -5.73
N VAL A 92 -6.56 -7.97 -6.90
CA VAL A 92 -7.32 -6.73 -7.02
C VAL A 92 -8.77 -7.00 -6.63
N MET A 93 -9.25 -6.27 -5.65
CA MET A 93 -10.59 -6.41 -5.08
C MET A 93 -11.54 -5.41 -5.75
N GLY A 94 -12.03 -5.76 -6.94
CA GLY A 94 -12.85 -4.88 -7.79
C GLY A 94 -12.01 -3.82 -8.50
N THR A 95 -11.66 -2.74 -7.83
CA THR A 95 -10.73 -1.70 -8.31
C THR A 95 -9.64 -1.43 -7.26
N ALA A 96 -8.49 -0.89 -7.68
CA ALA A 96 -7.40 -0.57 -6.77
C ALA A 96 -6.63 0.68 -7.19
N VAL A 97 -6.11 1.40 -6.22
CA VAL A 97 -5.21 2.55 -6.43
C VAL A 97 -3.88 2.06 -6.96
N LYS A 98 -3.36 2.75 -7.97
CA LYS A 98 -2.01 2.56 -8.49
C LYS A 98 -1.09 3.61 -7.86
N ALA A 99 -0.37 3.20 -6.82
CA ALA A 99 0.54 4.08 -6.12
C ALA A 99 1.92 4.16 -6.79
N ASP A 100 2.59 5.30 -6.65
CA ASP A 100 4.01 5.48 -7.00
C ASP A 100 4.90 5.00 -5.86
N VAL A 101 4.45 5.19 -4.61
CA VAL A 101 5.14 4.76 -3.40
C VAL A 101 4.13 4.13 -2.44
N THR A 102 4.51 3.01 -1.82
CA THR A 102 3.76 2.41 -0.72
C THR A 102 4.63 2.38 0.53
N VAL A 103 4.20 3.06 1.59
CA VAL A 103 4.84 3.00 2.91
C VAL A 103 4.12 1.97 3.75
N THR A 104 4.70 0.79 3.91
CA THR A 104 4.12 -0.32 4.67
C THR A 104 4.67 -0.41 6.08
N PHE A 105 3.82 -0.76 7.05
CA PHE A 105 4.18 -0.73 8.46
C PHE A 105 4.71 -2.07 8.96
N GLY A 106 5.88 -2.03 9.60
CA GLY A 106 6.54 -3.14 10.28
C GLY A 106 7.13 -4.19 9.34
N TYR A 107 6.31 -4.77 8.47
CA TYR A 107 6.73 -5.80 7.50
C TYR A 107 6.03 -5.62 6.17
N GLU A 108 6.72 -5.99 5.10
CA GLU A 108 6.12 -6.09 3.78
C GLU A 108 5.01 -7.17 3.80
N LYS A 109 3.87 -6.87 3.18
CA LYS A 109 2.74 -7.81 3.09
C LYS A 109 2.92 -8.71 1.87
N MET A 110 2.44 -9.95 1.96
CA MET A 110 2.50 -10.88 0.83
C MET A 110 1.89 -10.28 -0.44
N GLY A 111 0.78 -9.54 -0.30
CA GLY A 111 0.09 -8.90 -1.41
C GLY A 111 0.90 -7.83 -2.14
N SER A 112 1.85 -7.18 -1.46
CA SER A 112 2.76 -6.22 -2.10
C SER A 112 3.93 -6.89 -2.83
N ALA A 113 4.25 -8.14 -2.49
CA ALA A 113 5.29 -8.93 -3.15
C ALA A 113 4.76 -9.76 -4.33
N LEU A 114 3.47 -10.12 -4.32
CA LEU A 114 2.82 -10.99 -5.31
C LEU A 114 2.10 -10.19 -6.40
N TYR A 115 2.15 -10.67 -7.64
CA TYR A 115 1.34 -10.12 -8.72
C TYR A 115 -0.12 -10.62 -8.63
N PRO A 116 -1.12 -9.77 -8.98
CA PRO A 116 -0.99 -8.43 -9.56
C PRO A 116 -0.65 -7.31 -8.58
N GLY A 117 -0.82 -7.47 -7.26
CA GLY A 117 -0.67 -6.43 -6.24
C GLY A 117 0.66 -5.69 -6.32
N ARG A 118 1.77 -6.40 -6.57
CA ARG A 118 3.09 -5.79 -6.76
C ARG A 118 3.09 -4.68 -7.82
N GLY A 119 2.29 -4.85 -8.88
CA GLY A 119 2.18 -3.86 -9.95
C GLY A 119 1.44 -2.57 -9.57
N TYR A 120 0.79 -2.54 -8.41
CA TYR A 120 0.05 -1.39 -7.87
C TYR A 120 0.81 -0.65 -6.76
N CYS A 121 1.84 -1.27 -6.17
CA CYS A 121 2.53 -0.73 -5.00
C CYS A 121 3.61 0.32 -5.33
N GLY A 122 4.05 0.43 -6.58
CA GLY A 122 5.19 1.28 -6.91
C GLY A 122 6.45 0.88 -6.13
N GLN A 123 7.18 1.86 -5.63
CA GLN A 123 8.29 1.63 -4.72
C GLN A 123 7.74 1.33 -3.32
N THR A 124 8.13 0.19 -2.74
CA THR A 124 7.69 -0.19 -1.39
C THR A 124 8.76 0.13 -0.37
N GLU A 125 8.39 0.90 0.65
CA GLU A 125 9.24 1.29 1.78
C GLU A 125 8.67 0.70 3.08
N VAL A 126 9.48 -0.05 3.82
CA VAL A 126 9.06 -0.63 5.11
C VAL A 126 9.39 0.32 6.23
N CYS A 127 8.36 0.83 6.90
CA CYS A 127 8.50 1.70 8.07
C CYS A 127 8.51 0.85 9.35
N ASP A 128 9.61 0.90 10.11
CA ASP A 128 9.65 0.25 11.43
C ASP A 128 8.78 1.02 12.42
N ILE A 129 7.79 0.34 12.96
CA ILE A 129 6.87 0.87 13.97
C ILE A 129 7.11 0.29 15.38
N GLY A 130 8.28 -0.31 15.60
CA GLY A 130 8.73 -0.80 16.89
C GLY A 130 8.17 -2.17 17.28
N PHE A 131 7.88 -3.07 16.34
CA PHE A 131 7.52 -4.45 16.68
C PHE A 131 8.68 -5.15 17.37
N PRO A 132 8.47 -5.69 18.59
CA PRO A 132 9.52 -6.44 19.28
C PRO A 132 9.92 -7.69 18.49
N GLU A 133 11.22 -7.98 18.41
CA GLU A 133 11.72 -9.19 17.74
C GLU A 133 11.08 -10.48 18.28
N LEU A 134 10.78 -10.49 19.60
CA LEU A 134 10.09 -11.62 20.21
C LEU A 134 8.68 -11.85 19.61
N SER A 135 7.99 -10.80 19.21
CA SER A 135 6.67 -10.92 18.56
C SER A 135 6.80 -11.60 17.21
N ARG A 136 7.82 -11.26 16.42
CA ARG A 136 8.12 -11.89 15.14
C ARG A 136 8.40 -13.39 15.31
N LYS A 137 9.25 -13.75 16.28
CA LYS A 137 9.57 -15.15 16.59
C LYS A 137 8.34 -15.95 17.03
N LYS A 138 7.45 -15.34 17.82
CA LYS A 138 6.21 -15.98 18.27
C LYS A 138 5.15 -16.11 17.19
N ALA A 139 5.11 -15.18 16.25
CA ALA A 139 4.17 -15.22 15.14
C ALA A 139 4.43 -16.37 14.16
N GLY A 140 5.65 -16.96 14.16
CA GLY A 140 6.00 -18.09 13.30
C GLY A 140 5.97 -17.71 11.82
N ALA A 141 6.46 -16.51 11.46
CA ALA A 141 6.52 -16.09 10.07
C ALA A 141 7.36 -17.07 9.25
N GLU A 142 6.75 -17.65 8.21
CA GLU A 142 7.35 -18.65 7.32
C GLU A 142 7.70 -18.09 5.94
N GLN A 143 7.27 -16.85 5.65
CA GLN A 143 7.53 -16.19 4.38
C GLN A 143 8.70 -15.23 4.54
N PHE A 144 9.59 -15.24 3.56
CA PHE A 144 10.78 -14.39 3.52
C PHE A 144 10.94 -13.83 2.12
N THR A 145 11.40 -12.59 2.04
CA THR A 145 11.89 -11.99 0.80
C THR A 145 13.41 -11.93 0.82
N TYR A 146 14.03 -11.90 -0.36
CA TYR A 146 15.46 -11.64 -0.47
C TYR A 146 15.70 -10.13 -0.39
N ASP A 147 16.77 -9.74 0.29
CA ASP A 147 17.29 -8.39 0.22
C ASP A 147 18.51 -8.32 -0.72
N PRO A 148 18.97 -7.11 -1.10
CA PRO A 148 20.12 -6.96 -1.98
C PRO A 148 21.41 -7.60 -1.44
N GLU A 149 21.55 -7.75 -0.13
CA GLU A 149 22.73 -8.37 0.50
C GLU A 149 22.78 -9.87 0.28
N ASP A 150 21.63 -10.53 0.08
CA ASP A 150 21.57 -11.94 -0.24
C ASP A 150 22.24 -12.26 -1.58
N LEU A 151 22.35 -11.31 -2.48
CA LEU A 151 23.10 -11.46 -3.74
C LEU A 151 24.58 -11.76 -3.49
N ASN A 152 25.14 -11.34 -2.36
CA ASN A 152 26.53 -11.62 -1.98
C ASN A 152 26.77 -13.11 -1.72
N ARG A 153 25.70 -13.91 -1.54
CA ARG A 153 25.77 -15.38 -1.39
C ARG A 153 25.89 -16.10 -2.71
N ILE A 154 25.63 -15.40 -3.82
CA ILE A 154 25.81 -15.98 -5.16
C ILE A 154 27.31 -16.03 -5.45
N PRO A 155 27.90 -17.21 -5.74
CA PRO A 155 29.31 -17.30 -6.03
C PRO A 155 29.69 -16.53 -7.29
N VAL A 156 30.82 -15.82 -7.22
CA VAL A 156 31.36 -15.11 -8.37
C VAL A 156 31.61 -16.10 -9.51
N ARG A 157 31.11 -15.76 -10.70
CA ARG A 157 31.24 -16.61 -11.89
C ARG A 157 32.67 -16.54 -12.47
N PRO A 158 33.47 -17.63 -12.43
CA PRO A 158 34.76 -17.66 -13.09
C PRO A 158 34.61 -17.52 -14.61
N ALA A 159 35.59 -16.87 -15.28
CA ALA A 159 35.52 -16.62 -16.72
C ALA A 159 35.46 -17.92 -17.58
N TYR A 160 36.02 -19.03 -17.07
CA TYR A 160 36.00 -20.34 -17.74
C TYR A 160 34.84 -21.25 -17.33
N SER A 161 33.82 -20.71 -16.61
CA SER A 161 32.68 -21.49 -16.16
C SER A 161 31.63 -21.71 -17.25
N ASN A 162 30.89 -22.80 -17.17
CA ASN A 162 29.78 -23.11 -18.08
C ASN A 162 28.47 -23.38 -17.28
N LYS A 163 27.39 -23.62 -17.99
CA LYS A 163 26.06 -23.86 -17.35
C LYS A 163 26.03 -25.04 -16.38
N GLY A 164 26.90 -26.02 -16.50
CA GLY A 164 26.96 -27.16 -15.59
C GLY A 164 27.75 -26.89 -14.32
N THR A 165 28.56 -25.82 -14.26
CA THR A 165 29.41 -25.49 -13.11
C THR A 165 28.59 -25.05 -11.88
N PHE A 166 27.39 -24.47 -12.10
CA PHE A 166 26.55 -23.87 -11.04
C PHE A 166 25.34 -24.72 -10.68
N GLY A 167 25.28 -25.96 -11.13
CA GLY A 167 24.18 -26.88 -10.84
C GLY A 167 22.94 -26.64 -11.72
N LYS A 168 21.83 -27.20 -11.28
CA LYS A 168 20.51 -27.05 -11.91
C LYS A 168 19.57 -26.44 -10.87
N VAL A 169 18.83 -25.42 -11.27
CA VAL A 169 17.68 -24.92 -10.51
C VAL A 169 16.46 -25.67 -11.02
N LEU A 170 15.73 -26.28 -10.11
CA LEU A 170 14.47 -26.98 -10.39
C LEU A 170 13.31 -26.11 -9.94
#